data_57acc3fec516eb1d716b81a891150dcb
#
_entry.id   57acc3fec516eb1d716b81a891150dcb
#
_cell.length_a   1.000
_cell.length_b   1.000
_cell.length_c   1.000
_cell.angle_alpha   90.00
_cell.angle_beta   90.00
_cell.angle_gamma   90.00
#
_symmetry.space_group_name_H-M   'P 1'
#
loop_
_entity.id
_entity.type
_entity.pdbx_description
1 polymer ?
#
loop_
_entity_poly.entity_id
_entity_poly.type
_entity_poly.pdbx_seq_one_letter_code
_entity_poly.pdbx_strand_id
1 'polypeptide(L)'
;AELEGGVAAMLTSSGQAASFYSIFNICEAGDHFISSSSIYGGTFNLFAVTMKKLGIECTFINPDASEEEIQEAFRPNTKALFGETIANPALSVLDIEKFARIAHKNGVPLIVDNTFPTPINCRPIEFGADIVIHSTTKYMDGHATAVGGCIVDSGNFDWEAHAEKFPGLCTPDDSYHGITYAEKFGKAAYITKATAQLMRDLGSIQSPQNAFLTNVGLETLHLRMKRHCENAQKVAEYLENNDKVAWVNYSGLPTNKYYDLANKYMPNGSCGVISFGLKGGRDESIRFMDNLKLAAI
;
A
#
# COMPACT_ATOMS: atom_id res chain seq x y z
N ALA A 1 -1.02 -12.53 7.31
CA ALA A 1 0.37 -12.52 7.81
C ALA A 1 1.25 -13.43 6.95
N GLU A 2 0.98 -14.72 6.93
CA GLU A 2 1.85 -15.74 6.29
C GLU A 2 2.23 -15.42 4.83
N LEU A 3 1.28 -14.99 4.03
CA LEU A 3 1.54 -14.67 2.61
C LEU A 3 2.56 -13.55 2.42
N GLU A 4 2.56 -12.54 3.29
CA GLU A 4 3.52 -11.43 3.26
C GLU A 4 4.81 -11.72 4.05
N GLY A 5 4.84 -12.77 4.85
CA GLY A 5 5.95 -13.07 5.76
C GLY A 5 5.93 -12.24 7.06
N GLY A 6 4.76 -11.72 7.44
CA GLY A 6 4.58 -10.95 8.67
C GLY A 6 4.23 -11.81 9.88
N VAL A 7 4.42 -11.25 11.08
CA VAL A 7 4.14 -11.95 12.36
C VAL A 7 2.67 -11.95 12.73
N ALA A 8 1.93 -10.89 12.33
CA ALA A 8 0.51 -10.74 12.64
C ALA A 8 -0.21 -9.94 11.55
N ALA A 9 -1.53 -10.09 11.47
CA ALA A 9 -2.35 -9.33 10.54
C ALA A 9 -3.73 -9.06 11.11
N MET A 10 -4.36 -7.98 10.63
CA MET A 10 -5.72 -7.57 10.97
C MET A 10 -6.52 -7.33 9.69
N LEU A 11 -7.72 -7.90 9.60
CA LEU A 11 -8.66 -7.59 8.52
C LEU A 11 -9.49 -6.35 8.87
N THR A 12 -9.77 -5.53 7.86
CA THR A 12 -10.59 -4.32 7.97
C THR A 12 -11.73 -4.33 6.95
N SER A 13 -12.74 -3.49 7.14
CA SER A 13 -13.90 -3.40 6.25
C SER A 13 -13.59 -2.88 4.83
N SER A 14 -12.43 -2.26 4.64
CA SER A 14 -11.99 -1.72 3.34
C SER A 14 -10.49 -1.44 3.33
N GLY A 15 -9.92 -1.28 2.14
CA GLY A 15 -8.53 -0.80 1.99
C GLY A 15 -8.33 0.59 2.58
N GLN A 16 -9.32 1.48 2.49
CA GLN A 16 -9.25 2.81 3.12
C GLN A 16 -9.22 2.74 4.65
N ALA A 17 -9.94 1.79 5.25
CA ALA A 17 -9.83 1.55 6.69
C ALA A 17 -8.44 1.02 7.07
N ALA A 18 -7.84 0.16 6.23
CA ALA A 18 -6.47 -0.29 6.42
C ALA A 18 -5.47 0.88 6.34
N SER A 19 -5.58 1.75 5.33
CA SER A 19 -4.75 2.96 5.20
C SER A 19 -4.94 3.92 6.39
N PHE A 20 -6.19 4.12 6.83
CA PHE A 20 -6.47 4.97 7.99
C PHE A 20 -5.86 4.40 9.27
N TYR A 21 -6.13 3.14 9.59
CA TYR A 21 -5.65 2.52 10.81
C TYR A 21 -4.13 2.35 10.84
N SER A 22 -3.50 2.12 9.68
CA SER A 22 -2.04 1.99 9.64
C SER A 22 -1.30 3.25 10.10
N ILE A 23 -1.87 4.42 9.82
CA ILE A 23 -1.32 5.70 10.27
C ILE A 23 -1.85 6.06 11.67
N PHE A 24 -3.16 5.97 11.88
CA PHE A 24 -3.81 6.41 13.12
C PHE A 24 -3.39 5.59 14.35
N ASN A 25 -2.89 4.37 14.15
CA ASN A 25 -2.36 3.53 15.22
C ASN A 25 -1.09 4.09 15.89
N ILE A 26 -0.35 4.95 15.17
CA ILE A 26 0.94 5.50 15.61
C ILE A 26 1.03 7.02 15.53
N CYS A 27 0.00 7.69 15.01
CA CYS A 27 -0.10 9.14 14.92
C CYS A 27 -1.25 9.65 15.76
N GLU A 28 -1.03 10.77 16.43
CA GLU A 28 -2.00 11.53 17.20
C GLU A 28 -2.13 12.96 16.66
N ALA A 29 -3.05 13.76 17.23
CA ALA A 29 -3.16 15.17 16.88
C ALA A 29 -1.85 15.92 17.17
N GLY A 30 -1.33 16.62 16.18
CA GLY A 30 -0.03 17.28 16.21
C GLY A 30 1.10 16.48 15.57
N ASP A 31 0.87 15.23 15.20
CA ASP A 31 1.86 14.40 14.53
C ASP A 31 1.88 14.62 13.01
N HIS A 32 2.94 14.15 12.41
CA HIS A 32 3.22 14.26 10.99
C HIS A 32 3.64 12.91 10.41
N PHE A 33 3.33 12.67 9.15
CA PHE A 33 3.90 11.58 8.36
C PHE A 33 4.19 12.04 6.93
N ILE A 34 5.02 11.26 6.24
CA ILE A 34 5.40 11.53 4.85
C ILE A 34 4.76 10.45 3.97
N SER A 35 4.23 10.85 2.81
CA SER A 35 3.69 9.92 1.81
C SER A 35 4.26 10.22 0.43
N SER A 36 4.46 9.16 -0.37
CA SER A 36 4.58 9.36 -1.81
C SER A 36 3.35 10.10 -2.33
N SER A 37 3.56 11.03 -3.27
CA SER A 37 2.46 11.73 -3.96
C SER A 37 1.77 10.87 -5.02
N SER A 38 2.45 9.83 -5.48
CA SER A 38 1.89 8.84 -6.40
C SER A 38 1.30 7.69 -5.60
N ILE A 39 0.02 7.84 -5.22
CA ILE A 39 -0.78 6.86 -4.50
C ILE A 39 -2.21 6.90 -5.00
N TYR A 40 -3.03 5.93 -4.63
CA TYR A 40 -4.45 5.90 -4.95
C TYR A 40 -5.16 7.20 -4.54
N GLY A 41 -5.98 7.77 -5.43
CA GLY A 41 -6.61 9.07 -5.21
C GLY A 41 -7.47 9.15 -3.95
N GLY A 42 -8.12 8.05 -3.54
CA GLY A 42 -8.84 7.97 -2.28
C GLY A 42 -7.92 8.08 -1.06
N THR A 43 -6.76 7.43 -1.09
CA THR A 43 -5.73 7.51 -0.04
C THR A 43 -5.09 8.89 -0.01
N PHE A 44 -4.83 9.50 -1.17
CA PHE A 44 -4.37 10.89 -1.25
C PHE A 44 -5.35 11.83 -0.55
N ASN A 45 -6.65 11.74 -0.86
CA ASN A 45 -7.68 12.56 -0.22
C ASN A 45 -7.79 12.28 1.29
N LEU A 46 -7.70 11.01 1.70
CA LEU A 46 -7.67 10.64 3.11
C LEU A 46 -6.55 11.37 3.86
N PHE A 47 -5.34 11.36 3.31
CA PHE A 47 -4.16 11.95 3.92
C PHE A 47 -4.15 13.49 3.85
N ALA A 48 -4.48 14.06 2.68
CA ALA A 48 -4.45 15.50 2.48
C ALA A 48 -5.57 16.27 3.19
N VAL A 49 -6.74 15.64 3.36
CA VAL A 49 -7.96 16.33 3.82
C VAL A 49 -8.49 15.74 5.13
N THR A 50 -8.72 14.43 5.17
CA THR A 50 -9.40 13.81 6.31
C THR A 50 -8.51 13.74 7.54
N MET A 51 -7.27 13.27 7.40
CA MET A 51 -6.29 13.21 8.50
C MET A 51 -6.00 14.59 9.09
N LYS A 52 -5.95 15.62 8.24
CA LYS A 52 -5.78 17.01 8.69
C LYS A 52 -6.88 17.48 9.64
N LYS A 53 -8.13 17.00 9.47
CA LYS A 53 -9.24 17.30 10.39
C LYS A 53 -9.04 16.66 11.77
N LEU A 54 -8.23 15.62 11.86
CA LEU A 54 -7.83 14.96 13.11
C LEU A 54 -6.54 15.54 13.69
N GLY A 55 -6.01 16.63 13.11
CA GLY A 55 -4.77 17.26 13.54
C GLY A 55 -3.50 16.53 13.11
N ILE A 56 -3.59 15.55 12.20
CA ILE A 56 -2.44 14.81 11.66
C ILE A 56 -2.07 15.39 10.30
N GLU A 57 -0.81 15.78 10.13
CA GLU A 57 -0.32 16.38 8.89
C GLU A 57 0.41 15.37 8.02
N CYS A 58 0.27 15.53 6.69
CA CYS A 58 0.98 14.73 5.69
C CYS A 58 1.79 15.64 4.75
N THR A 59 3.07 15.33 4.56
CA THR A 59 3.87 15.90 3.47
C THR A 59 3.97 14.90 2.33
N PHE A 60 3.60 15.34 1.12
CA PHE A 60 3.71 14.51 -0.08
C PHE A 60 5.04 14.78 -0.79
N ILE A 61 5.72 13.69 -1.15
CA ILE A 61 6.99 13.72 -1.89
C ILE A 61 6.85 13.01 -3.23
N ASN A 62 7.67 13.38 -4.20
CA ASN A 62 7.74 12.67 -5.47
C ASN A 62 8.24 11.23 -5.23
N PRO A 63 7.65 10.18 -5.84
CA PRO A 63 8.16 8.80 -5.72
C PRO A 63 9.61 8.66 -6.22
N ASP A 64 10.04 9.52 -7.13
CA ASP A 64 11.39 9.54 -7.68
C ASP A 64 12.35 10.51 -6.92
N ALA A 65 11.89 11.11 -5.81
CA ALA A 65 12.69 12.04 -5.02
C ALA A 65 14.05 11.43 -4.60
N SER A 66 15.05 12.27 -4.57
CA SER A 66 16.38 11.89 -4.07
C SER A 66 16.33 11.57 -2.57
N GLU A 67 17.38 10.94 -2.05
CA GLU A 67 17.45 10.68 -0.58
C GLU A 67 17.46 11.98 0.21
N GLU A 68 18.11 13.03 -0.31
CA GLU A 68 18.16 14.34 0.30
C GLU A 68 16.79 15.00 0.35
N GLU A 69 16.03 14.98 -0.75
CA GLU A 69 14.68 15.53 -0.82
C GLU A 69 13.72 14.80 0.14
N ILE A 70 13.84 13.48 0.24
CA ILE A 70 13.06 12.70 1.22
C ILE A 70 13.45 13.08 2.64
N GLN A 71 14.77 13.21 2.91
CA GLN A 71 15.28 13.57 4.23
C GLN A 71 14.83 14.96 4.68
N GLU A 72 14.77 15.94 3.77
CA GLU A 72 14.31 17.30 4.04
C GLU A 72 12.82 17.37 4.43
N ALA A 73 12.02 16.39 4.02
CA ALA A 73 10.60 16.31 4.39
C ALA A 73 10.37 15.86 5.85
N PHE A 74 11.38 15.28 6.51
CA PHE A 74 11.24 14.82 7.89
C PHE A 74 11.20 16.00 8.89
N ARG A 75 10.31 15.88 9.87
CA ARG A 75 10.14 16.79 11.00
C ARG A 75 10.36 16.03 12.31
N PRO A 76 10.61 16.71 13.43
CA PRO A 76 10.76 16.04 14.73
C PRO A 76 9.56 15.15 15.12
N ASN A 77 8.35 15.54 14.71
CA ASN A 77 7.09 14.85 14.95
C ASN A 77 6.68 13.90 13.82
N THR A 78 7.57 13.57 12.88
CA THR A 78 7.29 12.58 11.83
C THR A 78 7.26 11.16 12.42
N LYS A 79 6.20 10.41 12.13
CA LYS A 79 5.92 9.07 12.68
C LYS A 79 5.97 7.93 11.66
N ALA A 80 5.84 8.22 10.36
CA ALA A 80 5.85 7.20 9.32
C ALA A 80 6.31 7.74 7.95
N LEU A 81 6.76 6.84 7.10
CA LEU A 81 6.91 7.04 5.66
C LEU A 81 5.98 6.05 4.95
N PHE A 82 5.18 6.53 4.00
CA PHE A 82 4.16 5.74 3.30
C PHE A 82 4.38 5.75 1.78
N GLY A 83 4.11 4.61 1.12
CA GLY A 83 4.09 4.51 -0.34
C GLY A 83 3.27 3.33 -0.85
N GLU A 84 3.09 3.25 -2.16
CA GLU A 84 2.49 2.10 -2.84
C GLU A 84 3.56 1.39 -3.65
N THR A 85 3.64 0.06 -3.60
CA THR A 85 4.58 -0.73 -4.40
C THR A 85 4.47 -0.39 -5.89
N ILE A 86 3.24 -0.33 -6.38
CA ILE A 86 2.88 0.20 -7.71
C ILE A 86 1.74 1.18 -7.53
N ALA A 87 1.96 2.41 -7.88
CA ALA A 87 0.99 3.50 -7.68
C ALA A 87 -0.18 3.45 -8.68
N ASN A 88 -1.38 3.78 -8.21
CA ASN A 88 -2.58 3.93 -9.03
C ASN A 88 -2.95 5.43 -9.18
N PRO A 89 -3.07 6.01 -10.38
CA PRO A 89 -2.96 5.39 -11.72
C PRO A 89 -1.60 5.56 -12.39
N ALA A 90 -0.63 6.18 -11.72
CA ALA A 90 0.64 6.57 -12.33
C ALA A 90 1.54 5.39 -12.69
N LEU A 91 1.32 4.21 -12.11
CA LEU A 91 2.11 2.98 -12.26
C LEU A 91 3.61 3.19 -11.99
N SER A 92 3.96 4.20 -11.19
CA SER A 92 5.31 4.35 -10.66
C SER A 92 5.61 3.22 -9.68
N VAL A 93 6.82 2.70 -9.72
CA VAL A 93 7.30 1.65 -8.81
C VAL A 93 8.11 2.30 -7.69
N LEU A 94 7.75 2.00 -6.45
CA LEU A 94 8.46 2.49 -5.27
C LEU A 94 9.80 1.80 -5.12
N ASP A 95 10.87 2.56 -4.89
CA ASP A 95 12.15 1.99 -4.43
C ASP A 95 12.05 1.68 -2.93
N ILE A 96 11.54 0.48 -2.62
CA ILE A 96 11.21 0.05 -1.25
C ILE A 96 12.43 0.12 -0.33
N GLU A 97 13.59 -0.38 -0.79
CA GLU A 97 14.82 -0.39 0.03
C GLU A 97 15.33 1.03 0.31
N LYS A 98 15.25 1.95 -0.67
CA LYS A 98 15.60 3.35 -0.48
C LYS A 98 14.70 3.99 0.59
N PHE A 99 13.38 3.82 0.46
CA PHE A 99 12.42 4.37 1.39
C PHE A 99 12.56 3.76 2.80
N ALA A 100 12.75 2.44 2.90
CA ALA A 100 12.98 1.75 4.17
C ALA A 100 14.24 2.27 4.89
N ARG A 101 15.36 2.35 4.17
CA ARG A 101 16.61 2.86 4.73
C ARG A 101 16.48 4.27 5.30
N ILE A 102 15.77 5.15 4.57
CA ILE A 102 15.58 6.53 5.02
C ILE A 102 14.60 6.59 6.20
N ALA A 103 13.50 5.82 6.17
CA ALA A 103 12.56 5.73 7.28
C ALA A 103 13.27 5.27 8.57
N HIS A 104 14.01 4.16 8.49
CA HIS A 104 14.73 3.60 9.64
C HIS A 104 15.82 4.52 10.17
N LYS A 105 16.56 5.21 9.28
CA LYS A 105 17.54 6.24 9.68
C LYS A 105 16.90 7.33 10.53
N ASN A 106 15.63 7.65 10.31
CA ASN A 106 14.87 8.64 11.06
C ASN A 106 14.04 8.04 12.21
N GLY A 107 14.20 6.74 12.50
CA GLY A 107 13.51 6.04 13.58
C GLY A 107 11.99 5.99 13.39
N VAL A 108 11.53 5.80 12.15
CA VAL A 108 10.10 5.62 11.83
C VAL A 108 9.90 4.41 10.92
N PRO A 109 8.72 3.74 10.95
CA PRO A 109 8.43 2.62 10.08
C PRO A 109 8.14 3.07 8.64
N LEU A 110 8.44 2.18 7.69
CA LEU A 110 7.93 2.24 6.32
C LEU A 110 6.62 1.43 6.21
N ILE A 111 5.57 2.10 5.75
CA ILE A 111 4.26 1.49 5.47
C ILE A 111 4.08 1.42 3.95
N VAL A 112 3.77 0.23 3.42
CA VAL A 112 3.63 0.01 1.98
C VAL A 112 2.27 -0.58 1.64
N ASP A 113 1.53 0.07 0.75
CA ASP A 113 0.35 -0.52 0.12
C ASP A 113 0.79 -1.43 -1.03
N ASN A 114 0.57 -2.74 -0.87
CA ASN A 114 0.96 -3.77 -1.82
C ASN A 114 -0.24 -4.37 -2.58
N THR A 115 -1.29 -3.60 -2.74
CA THR A 115 -2.56 -4.06 -3.35
C THR A 115 -2.39 -4.59 -4.77
N PHE A 116 -1.61 -3.91 -5.62
CA PHE A 116 -1.48 -4.30 -7.04
C PHE A 116 -0.57 -5.51 -7.25
N PRO A 117 0.65 -5.58 -6.71
CA PRO A 117 1.48 -6.76 -6.87
C PRO A 117 0.94 -7.97 -6.13
N THR A 118 0.27 -7.79 -5.01
CA THR A 118 -0.08 -8.84 -4.05
C THR A 118 1.16 -9.55 -3.48
N PRO A 119 1.05 -10.38 -2.44
CA PRO A 119 2.20 -11.14 -1.93
C PRO A 119 2.77 -12.15 -2.93
N ILE A 120 2.07 -12.38 -4.04
CA ILE A 120 2.51 -13.33 -5.08
C ILE A 120 3.66 -12.73 -5.91
N ASN A 121 3.57 -11.45 -6.24
CA ASN A 121 4.56 -10.79 -7.09
C ASN A 121 5.60 -10.01 -6.30
N CYS A 122 5.23 -9.47 -5.13
CA CYS A 122 6.12 -8.71 -4.26
C CYS A 122 5.77 -8.95 -2.79
N ARG A 123 6.78 -9.09 -1.95
CA ARG A 123 6.68 -9.08 -0.49
C ARG A 123 7.52 -7.92 0.04
N PRO A 124 6.93 -6.74 0.24
CA PRO A 124 7.67 -5.54 0.66
C PRO A 124 8.46 -5.72 1.97
N ILE A 125 8.02 -6.61 2.85
CA ILE A 125 8.74 -6.96 4.11
C ILE A 125 10.16 -7.49 3.82
N GLU A 126 10.35 -8.26 2.76
CA GLU A 126 11.66 -8.80 2.36
C GLU A 126 12.65 -7.68 1.93
N PHE A 127 12.12 -6.49 1.61
CA PHE A 127 12.87 -5.31 1.19
C PHE A 127 12.89 -4.18 2.23
N GLY A 128 12.45 -4.48 3.47
CA GLY A 128 12.54 -3.55 4.60
C GLY A 128 11.27 -2.78 4.94
N ALA A 129 10.12 -3.06 4.32
CA ALA A 129 8.86 -2.52 4.80
C ALA A 129 8.50 -3.12 6.16
N ASP A 130 7.99 -2.29 7.06
CA ASP A 130 7.61 -2.70 8.40
C ASP A 130 6.13 -3.08 8.49
N ILE A 131 5.30 -2.31 7.81
CA ILE A 131 3.85 -2.53 7.75
C ILE A 131 3.45 -2.61 6.28
N VAL A 132 2.67 -3.64 5.95
CA VAL A 132 2.11 -3.80 4.60
C VAL A 132 0.59 -3.74 4.69
N ILE A 133 -0.03 -2.98 3.80
CA ILE A 133 -1.48 -2.91 3.71
C ILE A 133 -1.98 -3.39 2.35
N HIS A 134 -3.24 -3.81 2.33
CA HIS A 134 -3.93 -4.22 1.11
C HIS A 134 -5.38 -3.76 1.11
N SER A 135 -5.86 -3.37 -0.05
CA SER A 135 -7.27 -3.46 -0.37
C SER A 135 -7.56 -4.89 -0.84
N THR A 136 -8.11 -5.73 0.05
CA THR A 136 -8.47 -7.11 -0.30
C THR A 136 -9.61 -7.17 -1.32
N THR A 137 -10.34 -6.06 -1.52
CA THR A 137 -11.34 -5.82 -2.56
C THR A 137 -10.85 -6.14 -3.98
N LYS A 138 -9.53 -6.04 -4.22
CA LYS A 138 -8.92 -6.14 -5.55
C LYS A 138 -8.57 -7.59 -5.89
N TYR A 139 -7.32 -7.88 -6.19
CA TYR A 139 -6.88 -9.21 -6.61
C TYR A 139 -7.05 -10.30 -5.55
N MET A 140 -7.03 -9.97 -4.25
CA MET A 140 -7.20 -10.97 -3.20
C MET A 140 -8.59 -11.59 -3.24
N ASP A 141 -9.66 -10.79 -3.31
CA ASP A 141 -11.01 -11.27 -3.61
C ASP A 141 -11.09 -11.81 -5.05
N GLY A 142 -10.68 -10.99 -6.01
CA GLY A 142 -10.52 -11.36 -7.43
C GLY A 142 -11.81 -11.64 -8.20
N HIS A 143 -12.98 -11.52 -7.57
CA HIS A 143 -14.28 -11.88 -8.12
C HIS A 143 -15.29 -10.73 -8.05
N ALA A 144 -14.88 -9.54 -7.57
CA ALA A 144 -15.74 -8.38 -7.32
C ALA A 144 -16.93 -8.69 -6.38
N THR A 145 -16.72 -9.58 -5.41
CA THR A 145 -17.77 -10.08 -4.51
C THR A 145 -17.70 -9.50 -3.11
N ALA A 146 -16.51 -9.02 -2.69
CA ALA A 146 -16.30 -8.52 -1.34
C ALA A 146 -15.47 -7.24 -1.30
N VAL A 147 -15.82 -6.35 -0.39
CA VAL A 147 -15.00 -5.19 -0.02
C VAL A 147 -14.28 -5.50 1.29
N GLY A 148 -12.99 -5.21 1.35
CA GLY A 148 -12.20 -5.44 2.55
C GLY A 148 -10.81 -4.83 2.46
N GLY A 149 -10.10 -4.88 3.57
CA GLY A 149 -8.71 -4.48 3.69
C GLY A 149 -7.94 -5.40 4.64
N CYS A 150 -6.63 -5.25 4.64
CA CYS A 150 -5.74 -5.99 5.53
C CYS A 150 -4.56 -5.10 5.92
N ILE A 151 -4.12 -5.21 7.17
CA ILE A 151 -2.87 -4.67 7.67
C ILE A 151 -2.02 -5.85 8.12
N VAL A 152 -0.77 -5.91 7.67
CA VAL A 152 0.21 -6.93 8.05
C VAL A 152 1.39 -6.25 8.72
N ASP A 153 1.76 -6.71 9.89
CA ASP A 153 2.93 -6.26 10.64
C ASP A 153 4.09 -7.24 10.41
N SER A 154 5.24 -6.73 10.01
CA SER A 154 6.46 -7.53 9.89
C SER A 154 6.98 -8.02 11.24
N GLY A 155 6.73 -7.24 12.31
CA GLY A 155 7.34 -7.42 13.62
C GLY A 155 8.84 -7.09 13.67
N ASN A 156 9.36 -6.40 12.65
CA ASN A 156 10.79 -6.06 12.55
C ASN A 156 11.14 -4.68 13.06
N PHE A 157 10.15 -3.76 13.13
CA PHE A 157 10.41 -2.42 13.66
C PHE A 157 10.55 -2.44 15.19
N ASP A 158 11.65 -1.89 15.67
CA ASP A 158 11.95 -1.82 17.10
C ASP A 158 11.27 -0.58 17.74
N TRP A 159 10.04 -0.77 18.23
CA TRP A 159 9.25 0.29 18.86
C TRP A 159 9.91 0.82 20.13
N GLU A 160 10.56 -0.05 20.92
CA GLU A 160 11.20 0.31 22.20
C GLU A 160 12.45 1.16 21.98
N ALA A 161 13.23 0.89 20.93
CA ALA A 161 14.36 1.73 20.54
C ALA A 161 13.95 3.16 20.16
N HIS A 162 12.68 3.37 19.82
CA HIS A 162 12.11 4.65 19.42
C HIS A 162 10.92 5.08 20.28
N ALA A 163 10.91 4.68 21.57
CA ALA A 163 9.79 4.85 22.49
C ALA A 163 9.32 6.31 22.63
N GLU A 164 10.23 7.28 22.56
CA GLU A 164 9.87 8.71 22.62
C GLU A 164 8.98 9.15 21.44
N LYS A 165 9.14 8.51 20.27
CA LYS A 165 8.29 8.75 19.10
C LYS A 165 6.95 8.03 19.18
N PHE A 166 6.89 6.89 19.85
CA PHE A 166 5.73 6.00 19.87
C PHE A 166 5.21 5.71 21.28
N PRO A 167 4.88 6.77 22.07
CA PRO A 167 4.41 6.59 23.44
C PRO A 167 3.16 5.70 23.51
N GLY A 168 2.23 5.77 22.54
CA GLY A 168 1.04 4.94 22.49
C GLY A 168 1.29 3.43 22.38
N LEU A 169 2.52 2.99 22.07
CA LEU A 169 2.94 1.58 22.09
C LEU A 169 3.86 1.27 23.28
N CYS A 170 4.62 2.27 23.79
CA CYS A 170 5.74 2.07 24.72
C CYS A 170 5.47 2.62 26.11
N THR A 171 4.28 3.17 26.40
CA THR A 171 3.85 3.57 27.74
C THR A 171 2.55 2.87 28.13
N PRO A 172 2.19 2.81 29.43
CA PRO A 172 0.93 2.24 29.86
C PRO A 172 -0.28 2.88 29.18
N ASP A 173 -1.15 2.06 28.60
CA ASP A 173 -2.35 2.50 27.87
C ASP A 173 -3.60 2.36 28.76
N ASP A 174 -4.22 3.49 29.09
CA ASP A 174 -5.42 3.52 29.93
C ASP A 174 -6.62 2.85 29.26
N SER A 175 -6.65 2.79 27.94
CA SER A 175 -7.73 2.15 27.17
C SER A 175 -7.70 0.62 27.26
N TYR A 176 -6.56 0.04 27.67
CA TYR A 176 -6.39 -1.41 27.76
C TYR A 176 -5.69 -1.83 29.07
N HIS A 177 -6.33 -1.53 30.21
CA HIS A 177 -5.91 -1.95 31.56
C HIS A 177 -4.49 -1.48 31.98
N GLY A 178 -3.99 -0.40 31.43
CA GLY A 178 -2.68 0.15 31.76
C GLY A 178 -1.49 -0.70 31.29
N ILE A 179 -1.68 -1.56 30.26
CA ILE A 179 -0.57 -2.33 29.71
C ILE A 179 0.29 -1.47 28.77
N THR A 180 1.56 -1.84 28.64
CA THR A 180 2.47 -1.36 27.61
C THR A 180 2.51 -2.38 26.49
N TYR A 181 2.02 -2.00 25.29
CA TYR A 181 1.88 -2.96 24.17
C TYR A 181 3.22 -3.56 23.73
N ALA A 182 4.27 -2.74 23.60
CA ALA A 182 5.60 -3.20 23.18
C ALA A 182 6.16 -4.22 24.17
N GLU A 183 6.12 -3.94 25.46
CA GLU A 183 6.57 -4.85 26.52
C GLU A 183 5.74 -6.14 26.56
N LYS A 184 4.41 -6.04 26.46
CA LYS A 184 3.51 -7.17 26.66
C LYS A 184 3.45 -8.11 25.47
N PHE A 185 3.49 -7.57 24.24
CA PHE A 185 3.22 -8.31 23.00
C PHE A 185 4.42 -8.34 22.04
N GLY A 186 5.52 -7.65 22.37
CA GLY A 186 6.76 -7.67 21.58
C GLY A 186 6.50 -7.39 20.10
N LYS A 187 6.88 -8.30 19.24
CA LYS A 187 6.75 -8.17 17.78
C LYS A 187 5.30 -7.99 17.28
N ALA A 188 4.29 -8.38 18.05
CA ALA A 188 2.89 -8.23 17.69
C ALA A 188 2.24 -6.97 18.31
N ALA A 189 3.00 -6.09 18.94
CA ALA A 189 2.51 -4.91 19.65
C ALA A 189 1.63 -4.01 18.78
N TYR A 190 2.09 -3.70 17.58
CA TYR A 190 1.40 -2.81 16.65
C TYR A 190 0.02 -3.35 16.22
N ILE A 191 -0.06 -4.61 15.80
CA ILE A 191 -1.34 -5.22 15.40
C ILE A 191 -2.25 -5.46 16.62
N THR A 192 -1.67 -5.79 17.77
CA THR A 192 -2.46 -5.97 19.00
C THR A 192 -3.12 -4.65 19.41
N LYS A 193 -2.39 -3.53 19.38
CA LYS A 193 -2.96 -2.20 19.66
C LYS A 193 -4.04 -1.85 18.64
N ALA A 194 -3.77 -2.01 17.35
CA ALA A 194 -4.74 -1.74 16.30
C ALA A 194 -6.04 -2.53 16.48
N THR A 195 -5.95 -3.79 16.92
CA THR A 195 -7.11 -4.65 17.17
C THR A 195 -7.80 -4.32 18.49
N ALA A 196 -7.04 -4.23 19.57
CA ALA A 196 -7.58 -4.09 20.93
C ALA A 196 -8.12 -2.68 21.22
N GLN A 197 -7.63 -1.66 20.52
CA GLN A 197 -8.05 -0.27 20.67
C GLN A 197 -8.83 0.22 19.45
N LEU A 198 -8.18 0.35 18.28
CA LEU A 198 -8.80 1.02 17.13
C LEU A 198 -10.00 0.24 16.58
N MET A 199 -9.85 -1.06 16.35
CA MET A 199 -10.95 -1.88 15.83
C MET A 199 -12.09 -1.97 16.84
N ARG A 200 -11.79 -2.11 18.13
CA ARG A 200 -12.80 -2.16 19.21
C ARG A 200 -13.61 -0.86 19.27
N ASP A 201 -12.93 0.30 19.23
CA ASP A 201 -13.52 1.61 19.53
C ASP A 201 -14.14 2.26 18.29
N LEU A 202 -13.52 2.09 17.12
CA LEU A 202 -13.93 2.73 15.87
C LEU A 202 -14.64 1.77 14.89
N GLY A 203 -14.54 0.46 15.12
CA GLY A 203 -15.14 -0.53 14.25
C GLY A 203 -14.32 -0.79 13.00
N SER A 204 -14.93 -0.68 11.82
CA SER A 204 -14.34 -1.04 10.51
C SER A 204 -13.86 -2.50 10.45
N ILE A 205 -14.54 -3.36 11.17
CA ILE A 205 -14.31 -4.81 11.15
C ILE A 205 -14.80 -5.41 9.82
N GLN A 206 -14.09 -6.36 9.31
CA GLN A 206 -14.55 -7.13 8.15
C GLN A 206 -15.65 -8.09 8.54
N SER A 207 -16.74 -8.14 7.76
CA SER A 207 -17.81 -9.10 8.01
C SER A 207 -17.31 -10.54 7.80
N PRO A 208 -17.83 -11.52 8.57
CA PRO A 208 -17.48 -12.94 8.38
C PRO A 208 -17.71 -13.42 6.95
N GLN A 209 -18.79 -12.97 6.30
CA GLN A 209 -19.11 -13.31 4.92
C GLN A 209 -18.02 -12.80 3.95
N ASN A 210 -17.59 -11.54 4.08
CA ASN A 210 -16.54 -10.99 3.23
C ASN A 210 -15.17 -11.65 3.51
N ALA A 211 -14.88 -11.98 4.76
CA ALA A 211 -13.68 -12.73 5.12
C ALA A 211 -13.66 -14.12 4.45
N PHE A 212 -14.80 -14.82 4.46
CA PHE A 212 -14.96 -16.10 3.78
C PHE A 212 -14.74 -15.96 2.26
N LEU A 213 -15.39 -14.99 1.59
CA LEU A 213 -15.22 -14.76 0.16
C LEU A 213 -13.77 -14.41 -0.20
N THR A 214 -13.12 -13.55 0.60
CA THR A 214 -11.70 -13.24 0.42
C THR A 214 -10.84 -14.50 0.54
N ASN A 215 -11.13 -15.38 1.51
CA ASN A 215 -10.39 -16.63 1.67
C ASN A 215 -10.54 -17.56 0.45
N VAL A 216 -11.74 -17.68 -0.10
CA VAL A 216 -11.97 -18.40 -1.36
C VAL A 216 -11.18 -17.79 -2.52
N GLY A 217 -11.15 -16.45 -2.61
CA GLY A 217 -10.33 -15.74 -3.61
C GLY A 217 -8.83 -16.02 -3.47
N LEU A 218 -8.32 -16.13 -2.24
CA LEU A 218 -6.90 -16.40 -1.98
C LEU A 218 -6.46 -17.79 -2.48
N GLU A 219 -7.34 -18.79 -2.49
CA GLU A 219 -7.00 -20.15 -2.97
C GLU A 219 -6.48 -20.16 -4.41
N THR A 220 -6.94 -19.25 -5.25
CA THR A 220 -6.54 -19.14 -6.67
C THR A 220 -5.65 -17.94 -6.97
N LEU A 221 -5.29 -17.15 -5.99
CA LEU A 221 -4.56 -15.89 -6.17
C LEU A 221 -3.27 -16.09 -6.97
N HIS A 222 -2.48 -17.10 -6.63
CA HIS A 222 -1.20 -17.39 -7.30
C HIS A 222 -1.37 -17.75 -8.79
N LEU A 223 -2.45 -18.44 -9.17
CA LEU A 223 -2.77 -18.76 -10.56
C LEU A 223 -3.25 -17.53 -11.32
N ARG A 224 -4.13 -16.74 -10.66
CA ARG A 224 -4.71 -15.54 -11.29
C ARG A 224 -3.67 -14.46 -11.48
N MET A 225 -2.80 -14.18 -10.50
CA MET A 225 -1.75 -13.17 -10.63
C MET A 225 -0.79 -13.49 -11.76
N LYS A 226 -0.34 -14.74 -11.88
CA LYS A 226 0.50 -15.16 -13.00
C LYS A 226 -0.19 -14.87 -14.34
N ARG A 227 -1.45 -15.26 -14.48
CA ARG A 227 -2.20 -15.05 -15.72
C ARG A 227 -2.48 -13.57 -15.99
N HIS A 228 -2.78 -12.77 -14.98
CA HIS A 228 -2.95 -11.33 -15.14
C HIS A 228 -1.68 -10.65 -15.66
N CYS A 229 -0.52 -10.99 -15.11
CA CYS A 229 0.76 -10.44 -15.56
C CYS A 229 1.11 -10.88 -16.99
N GLU A 230 0.93 -12.16 -17.32
CA GLU A 230 1.14 -12.66 -18.69
C GLU A 230 0.24 -11.96 -19.71
N ASN A 231 -1.02 -11.74 -19.36
CA ASN A 231 -1.97 -11.06 -20.23
C ASN A 231 -1.63 -9.57 -20.37
N ALA A 232 -1.29 -8.90 -19.26
CA ALA A 232 -0.90 -7.50 -19.26
C ALA A 232 0.35 -7.26 -20.11
N GLN A 233 1.36 -8.12 -20.00
CA GLN A 233 2.57 -8.06 -20.82
C GLN A 233 2.24 -8.09 -22.31
N LYS A 234 1.45 -9.09 -22.74
CA LYS A 234 1.05 -9.22 -24.15
C LYS A 234 0.23 -8.05 -24.66
N VAL A 235 -0.68 -7.53 -23.83
CA VAL A 235 -1.49 -6.36 -24.18
C VAL A 235 -0.62 -5.10 -24.25
N ALA A 236 0.30 -4.90 -23.33
CA ALA A 236 1.21 -3.76 -23.32
C ALA A 236 2.13 -3.78 -24.56
N GLU A 237 2.70 -4.93 -24.91
CA GLU A 237 3.51 -5.12 -26.13
C GLU A 237 2.69 -4.85 -27.42
N TYR A 238 1.45 -5.33 -27.47
CA TYR A 238 0.55 -5.03 -28.58
C TYR A 238 0.25 -3.53 -28.70
N LEU A 239 -0.04 -2.87 -27.58
CA LEU A 239 -0.34 -1.44 -27.56
C LEU A 239 0.88 -0.61 -27.96
N GLU A 240 2.08 -0.96 -27.48
CA GLU A 240 3.33 -0.28 -27.82
C GLU A 240 3.63 -0.30 -29.32
N ASN A 241 3.25 -1.38 -29.99
CA ASN A 241 3.44 -1.56 -31.44
C ASN A 241 2.23 -1.11 -32.28
N ASN A 242 1.21 -0.47 -31.68
CA ASN A 242 0.00 -0.07 -32.40
C ASN A 242 0.09 1.40 -32.83
N ASP A 243 -0.05 1.67 -34.13
CA ASP A 243 0.05 3.00 -34.74
C ASP A 243 -0.94 4.05 -34.17
N LYS A 244 -2.04 3.63 -33.56
CA LYS A 244 -3.03 4.53 -32.93
C LYS A 244 -2.68 4.92 -31.50
N VAL A 245 -1.72 4.24 -30.89
CA VAL A 245 -1.27 4.48 -29.52
C VAL A 245 -0.12 5.48 -29.53
N ALA A 246 -0.18 6.47 -28.65
CA ALA A 246 0.85 7.50 -28.50
C ALA A 246 1.90 7.11 -27.46
N TRP A 247 1.50 6.46 -26.39
CA TRP A 247 2.36 5.99 -25.31
C TRP A 247 1.70 4.85 -24.53
N VAL A 248 2.52 4.00 -23.94
CA VAL A 248 2.10 2.94 -23.02
C VAL A 248 2.91 3.05 -21.74
N ASN A 249 2.24 2.93 -20.60
CA ASN A 249 2.88 2.88 -19.28
C ASN A 249 2.58 1.53 -18.63
N TYR A 250 3.57 0.68 -18.60
CA TYR A 250 3.55 -0.63 -17.95
C TYR A 250 4.98 -1.02 -17.56
N SER A 251 5.20 -1.29 -16.29
CA SER A 251 6.55 -1.52 -15.76
C SER A 251 7.24 -2.80 -16.25
N GLY A 252 6.49 -3.71 -16.89
CA GLY A 252 7.03 -4.89 -17.57
C GLY A 252 7.61 -4.64 -18.96
N LEU A 253 7.48 -3.42 -19.52
CA LEU A 253 8.10 -3.07 -20.82
C LEU A 253 9.53 -2.57 -20.62
N PRO A 254 10.51 -3.05 -21.41
CA PRO A 254 11.89 -2.56 -21.32
C PRO A 254 12.05 -1.06 -21.57
N THR A 255 11.11 -0.43 -22.25
CA THR A 255 11.05 1.00 -22.52
C THR A 255 10.56 1.84 -21.34
N ASN A 256 9.99 1.19 -20.31
CA ASN A 256 9.47 1.87 -19.13
C ASN A 256 10.61 2.27 -18.18
N LYS A 257 10.57 3.50 -17.66
CA LYS A 257 11.61 4.00 -16.73
C LYS A 257 11.75 3.20 -15.44
N TYR A 258 10.72 2.45 -15.05
CA TYR A 258 10.73 1.61 -13.84
C TYR A 258 11.01 0.13 -14.12
N TYR A 259 11.40 -0.23 -15.36
CA TYR A 259 11.61 -1.63 -15.74
C TYR A 259 12.60 -2.36 -14.83
N ASP A 260 13.77 -1.76 -14.61
CA ASP A 260 14.81 -2.37 -13.77
C ASP A 260 14.35 -2.48 -12.31
N LEU A 261 13.69 -1.46 -11.79
CA LEU A 261 13.17 -1.46 -10.43
C LEU A 261 12.02 -2.48 -10.24
N ALA A 262 11.16 -2.60 -11.24
CA ALA A 262 10.11 -3.61 -11.27
C ALA A 262 10.69 -5.03 -11.30
N ASN A 263 11.71 -5.28 -12.12
CA ASN A 263 12.39 -6.57 -12.15
C ASN A 263 13.11 -6.92 -10.84
N LYS A 264 13.64 -5.92 -10.15
CA LYS A 264 14.27 -6.10 -8.84
C LYS A 264 13.28 -6.60 -7.80
N TYR A 265 12.13 -5.98 -7.69
CA TYR A 265 11.13 -6.29 -6.65
C TYR A 265 10.10 -7.32 -7.06
N MET A 266 9.83 -7.44 -8.35
CA MET A 266 8.75 -8.24 -8.94
C MET A 266 9.22 -9.03 -10.18
N PRO A 267 10.22 -9.92 -10.03
CA PRO A 267 10.84 -10.60 -11.18
C PRO A 267 9.88 -11.53 -11.95
N ASN A 268 8.76 -11.91 -11.32
CA ASN A 268 7.77 -12.81 -11.92
C ASN A 268 6.55 -12.07 -12.53
N GLY A 269 6.63 -10.75 -12.64
CA GLY A 269 5.56 -9.88 -13.15
C GLY A 269 5.07 -8.89 -12.10
N SER A 270 4.58 -7.73 -12.54
CA SER A 270 4.23 -6.61 -11.66
C SER A 270 2.75 -6.61 -11.27
N CYS A 271 1.87 -6.41 -12.25
CA CYS A 271 0.41 -6.39 -12.04
C CYS A 271 -0.34 -6.54 -13.37
N GLY A 272 -1.66 -6.55 -13.32
CA GLY A 272 -2.55 -6.61 -14.48
C GLY A 272 -3.06 -5.24 -14.96
N VAL A 273 -2.45 -4.13 -14.53
CA VAL A 273 -2.91 -2.76 -14.85
C VAL A 273 -1.96 -2.11 -15.83
N ILE A 274 -2.53 -1.51 -16.89
CA ILE A 274 -1.81 -0.79 -17.93
C ILE A 274 -2.47 0.57 -18.09
N SER A 275 -1.70 1.64 -18.24
CA SER A 275 -2.23 2.91 -18.74
C SER A 275 -1.59 3.26 -20.08
N PHE A 276 -2.37 3.86 -20.97
CA PHE A 276 -1.91 4.24 -22.30
C PHE A 276 -2.69 5.43 -22.84
N GLY A 277 -2.10 6.14 -23.78
CA GLY A 277 -2.72 7.27 -24.46
C GLY A 277 -2.88 7.01 -25.96
N LEU A 278 -4.01 7.44 -26.51
CA LEU A 278 -4.28 7.37 -27.96
C LEU A 278 -3.77 8.63 -28.67
N LYS A 279 -3.32 8.47 -29.93
CA LYS A 279 -3.12 9.58 -30.84
C LYS A 279 -4.48 10.22 -31.13
N GLY A 280 -4.60 11.55 -31.07
CA GLY A 280 -5.88 12.25 -31.18
C GLY A 280 -6.47 12.73 -29.83
N GLY A 281 -5.84 12.34 -28.71
CA GLY A 281 -6.14 12.89 -27.40
C GLY A 281 -7.49 12.46 -26.83
N ARG A 282 -8.18 13.43 -26.16
CA ARG A 282 -9.38 13.14 -25.35
C ARG A 282 -10.54 12.59 -26.17
N ASP A 283 -10.84 13.17 -27.32
CA ASP A 283 -12.02 12.79 -28.12
C ASP A 283 -11.88 11.40 -28.68
N GLU A 284 -10.67 11.00 -29.10
CA GLU A 284 -10.38 9.64 -29.54
C GLU A 284 -10.45 8.65 -28.38
N SER A 285 -9.99 9.03 -27.20
CA SER A 285 -10.09 8.20 -25.99
C SER A 285 -11.55 7.98 -25.58
N ILE A 286 -12.40 8.99 -25.64
CA ILE A 286 -13.85 8.85 -25.38
C ILE A 286 -14.47 7.90 -26.40
N ARG A 287 -14.19 8.12 -27.70
CA ARG A 287 -14.69 7.26 -28.79
C ARG A 287 -14.24 5.81 -28.61
N PHE A 288 -13.00 5.59 -28.19
CA PHE A 288 -12.49 4.25 -27.90
C PHE A 288 -13.28 3.59 -26.76
N MET A 289 -13.46 4.29 -25.62
CA MET A 289 -14.19 3.75 -24.47
C MET A 289 -15.66 3.42 -24.82
N ASP A 290 -16.34 4.32 -25.53
CA ASP A 290 -17.75 4.15 -25.94
C ASP A 290 -17.96 2.96 -26.89
N ASN A 291 -16.92 2.51 -27.59
CA ASN A 291 -16.98 1.39 -28.52
C ASN A 291 -16.48 0.05 -27.94
N LEU A 292 -16.07 0.01 -26.68
CA LEU A 292 -15.69 -1.25 -26.02
C LEU A 292 -16.91 -2.18 -25.91
N LYS A 293 -16.70 -3.46 -26.27
CA LYS A 293 -17.76 -4.50 -26.23
C LYS A 293 -17.52 -5.53 -25.13
N LEU A 294 -16.28 -5.84 -24.85
CA LEU A 294 -15.90 -6.85 -23.86
C LEU A 294 -15.59 -6.22 -22.49
N ALA A 295 -14.86 -5.11 -22.49
CA ALA A 295 -14.55 -4.39 -21.27
C ALA A 295 -15.70 -3.44 -20.93
N ALA A 296 -16.03 -3.36 -19.66
CA ALA A 296 -17.00 -2.44 -19.09
C ALA A 296 -16.33 -1.53 -18.04
N ILE A 297 -16.91 -0.36 -17.86
CA ILE A 297 -16.50 0.60 -16.83
C ILE A 297 -17.31 0.38 -15.57
#